data_1e44c813d34799e466ea1ecaa3012a6e
#
_entry.id   1e44c813d34799e466ea1ecaa3012a6e
#
_cell.length_a   1.000
_cell.length_b   1.000
_cell.length_c   1.000
_cell.angle_alpha   90.00
_cell.angle_beta   90.00
_cell.angle_gamma   90.00
#
_symmetry.space_group_name_H-M   'P 1'
#
loop_
_entity.id
_entity.type
_entity.pdbx_description
1 polymer ?
#
loop_
_entity_poly.entity_id
_entity_poly.type
_entity_poly.pdbx_seq_one_letter_code
_entity_poly.pdbx_strand_id
1 'polypeptide(L)'
;MSAADQAVPISLWRDQRFRRFWAGQSVSQFGDRITELALPLIAVGALHASAHQVAWLTALIWAPNLLGIVLGAWVDHRIHKRRLMVLADLARAAVLLSLPAAYLLEAVTLGQLYAVALLTGAAAVLFNTAYPPFFAHLVPRSSYVDANSKLSTSRSASYVAGPAIGGALVQALTAPVAVVVDALTFLASALLVGRVSMDEPPAVPDRATPPLLRRAREGLAFVIRHPVLRPSLGCVATINFFTFVAGSGLIVLFANRDLALTAGVLGMAFGIGATGSLLGAVIAPKVSRRLGVGRSIAVGAVLFPAPIAITAAAGGPLWARAGALALAQFLSGVGVMLFDVNLNSLQAAVIPDGMRSRVAGAYSTINYGVRPVGAVLGGLLATLIGLRVTLLVAAVGGALSLLWLLPSPVPRIRSLTPGHPVAPGTDTNRDAQPSPT
;
A
#
# COMPACT_ATOMS: atom_id res chain seq x y z
N MET A 1 3.16 2.71 40.76
CA MET A 1 2.00 2.68 39.85
C MET A 1 0.96 3.62 40.44
N SER A 2 0.84 4.81 39.84
CA SER A 2 -0.05 5.87 40.33
C SER A 2 -1.48 5.58 39.87
N ALA A 3 -2.47 5.89 40.72
CA ALA A 3 -3.91 5.72 40.49
C ALA A 3 -4.49 6.50 39.30
N ALA A 4 -3.65 7.23 38.56
CA ALA A 4 -4.02 7.97 37.36
C ALA A 4 -4.15 7.11 36.09
N ASP A 5 -3.80 5.81 36.12
CA ASP A 5 -3.76 4.94 34.94
C ASP A 5 -5.00 4.05 34.79
N GLN A 6 -6.02 4.22 35.63
CA GLN A 6 -7.31 3.52 35.54
C GLN A 6 -8.44 4.42 35.02
N ALA A 7 -8.16 5.24 34.01
CA ALA A 7 -9.24 5.91 33.30
C ALA A 7 -10.05 4.86 32.53
N VAL A 8 -11.32 4.65 32.93
CA VAL A 8 -12.32 3.83 32.22
C VAL A 8 -12.22 4.15 30.72
N PRO A 9 -12.06 3.15 29.84
CA PRO A 9 -11.92 3.40 28.41
C PRO A 9 -13.18 4.09 27.88
N ILE A 10 -13.10 5.40 27.69
CA ILE A 10 -14.18 6.18 27.06
C ILE A 10 -14.30 5.63 25.64
N SER A 11 -15.48 5.09 25.30
CA SER A 11 -15.73 4.61 23.94
C SER A 11 -15.36 5.69 22.93
N LEU A 12 -14.40 5.42 22.03
CA LEU A 12 -13.95 6.37 21.01
C LEU A 12 -15.10 6.92 20.15
N TRP A 13 -16.19 6.17 20.04
CA TRP A 13 -17.40 6.61 19.35
C TRP A 13 -18.11 7.77 20.03
N ARG A 14 -17.85 8.03 21.32
CA ARG A 14 -18.38 9.21 22.05
C ARG A 14 -17.49 10.44 21.85
N ASP A 15 -16.22 10.28 21.47
CA ASP A 15 -15.35 11.42 21.15
C ASP A 15 -15.67 11.94 19.75
N GLN A 16 -16.23 13.15 19.70
CA GLN A 16 -16.60 13.84 18.46
C GLN A 16 -15.37 14.12 17.59
N ARG A 17 -14.17 14.36 18.18
CA ARG A 17 -12.92 14.61 17.47
C ARG A 17 -12.47 13.36 16.73
N PHE A 18 -12.49 12.21 17.40
CA PHE A 18 -12.17 10.93 16.78
C PHE A 18 -13.17 10.56 15.68
N ARG A 19 -14.49 10.72 15.91
CA ARG A 19 -15.52 10.44 14.89
C ARG A 19 -15.32 11.27 13.62
N ARG A 20 -15.05 12.58 13.75
CA ARG A 20 -14.79 13.46 12.60
C ARG A 20 -13.57 13.01 11.83
N PHE A 21 -12.49 12.72 12.53
CA PHE A 21 -11.26 12.21 11.93
C PHE A 21 -11.48 10.86 11.23
N TRP A 22 -12.09 9.90 11.93
CA TRP A 22 -12.41 8.57 11.38
C TRP A 22 -13.32 8.66 10.14
N ALA A 23 -14.36 9.46 10.18
CA ALA A 23 -15.29 9.63 9.05
C ALA A 23 -14.58 10.26 7.85
N GLY A 24 -13.78 11.32 8.05
CA GLY A 24 -12.98 11.94 6.98
C GLY A 24 -12.04 10.92 6.32
N GLN A 25 -11.28 10.18 7.13
CA GLN A 25 -10.38 9.13 6.64
C GLN A 25 -11.11 8.01 5.90
N SER A 26 -12.23 7.56 6.45
CA SER A 26 -13.01 6.49 5.81
C SER A 26 -13.54 6.91 4.45
N VAL A 27 -14.13 8.10 4.36
CA VAL A 27 -14.71 8.61 3.10
C VAL A 27 -13.62 8.81 2.04
N SER A 28 -12.49 9.44 2.39
CA SER A 28 -11.41 9.69 1.43
C SER A 28 -10.75 8.40 0.93
N GLN A 29 -10.64 7.36 1.77
CA GLN A 29 -10.11 6.06 1.35
C GLN A 29 -10.99 5.35 0.31
N PHE A 30 -12.31 5.52 0.35
CA PHE A 30 -13.20 5.04 -0.70
C PHE A 30 -13.02 5.83 -2.00
N GLY A 31 -12.88 7.16 -1.90
CA GLY A 31 -12.60 8.02 -3.04
C GLY A 31 -11.30 7.67 -3.76
N ASP A 32 -10.21 7.48 -3.01
CA ASP A 32 -8.91 7.05 -3.56
C ASP A 32 -9.05 5.83 -4.51
N ARG A 33 -9.93 4.86 -4.17
CA ARG A 33 -10.15 3.66 -5.01
C ARG A 33 -10.85 3.99 -6.33
N ILE A 34 -11.72 5.02 -6.33
CA ILE A 34 -12.39 5.50 -7.55
C ILE A 34 -11.34 6.08 -8.52
N THR A 35 -10.51 6.99 -8.02
CA THR A 35 -9.48 7.66 -8.85
C THR A 35 -8.38 6.69 -9.31
N GLU A 36 -8.01 5.70 -8.51
CA GLU A 36 -7.05 4.66 -8.88
C GLU A 36 -7.48 3.88 -10.15
N LEU A 37 -8.78 3.70 -10.34
CA LEU A 37 -9.35 3.08 -11.54
C LEU A 37 -9.64 4.12 -12.64
N ALA A 38 -10.14 5.30 -12.27
CA ALA A 38 -10.59 6.31 -13.21
C ALA A 38 -9.45 6.94 -14.02
N LEU A 39 -8.30 7.27 -13.40
CA LEU A 39 -7.18 7.92 -14.10
C LEU A 39 -6.64 7.09 -15.27
N PRO A 40 -6.32 5.78 -15.12
CA PRO A 40 -5.95 4.95 -16.26
C PRO A 40 -7.05 4.85 -17.32
N LEU A 41 -8.32 4.77 -16.90
CA LEU A 41 -9.45 4.69 -17.85
C LEU A 41 -9.66 5.98 -18.62
N ILE A 42 -9.43 7.16 -18.02
CA ILE A 42 -9.43 8.45 -18.76
C ILE A 42 -8.30 8.44 -19.80
N ALA A 43 -7.10 8.02 -19.41
CA ALA A 43 -5.95 7.97 -20.32
C ALA A 43 -6.22 7.04 -21.51
N VAL A 44 -6.79 5.86 -21.26
CA VAL A 44 -7.07 4.85 -22.29
C VAL A 44 -8.29 5.20 -23.13
N GLY A 45 -9.38 5.60 -22.49
CA GLY A 45 -10.68 5.82 -23.16
C GLY A 45 -10.80 7.18 -23.86
N ALA A 46 -10.37 8.26 -23.19
CA ALA A 46 -10.50 9.62 -23.75
C ALA A 46 -9.29 10.04 -24.59
N LEU A 47 -8.06 9.63 -24.20
CA LEU A 47 -6.83 10.09 -24.85
C LEU A 47 -6.14 9.01 -25.69
N HIS A 48 -6.69 7.80 -25.76
CA HIS A 48 -6.09 6.66 -26.45
C HIS A 48 -4.61 6.42 -26.12
N ALA A 49 -4.25 6.69 -24.85
CA ALA A 49 -2.88 6.69 -24.38
C ALA A 49 -2.19 5.35 -24.60
N SER A 50 -0.93 5.36 -25.03
CA SER A 50 -0.11 4.17 -25.17
C SER A 50 0.24 3.53 -23.83
N ALA A 51 0.74 2.29 -23.85
CA ALA A 51 1.17 1.59 -22.64
C ALA A 51 2.24 2.37 -21.86
N HIS A 52 3.21 2.96 -22.58
CA HIS A 52 4.24 3.81 -22.00
C HIS A 52 3.64 5.04 -21.29
N GLN A 53 2.66 5.69 -21.91
CA GLN A 53 2.00 6.86 -21.34
C GLN A 53 1.20 6.52 -20.09
N VAL A 54 0.47 5.38 -20.07
CA VAL A 54 -0.25 4.89 -18.89
C VAL A 54 0.72 4.49 -17.77
N ALA A 55 1.86 3.92 -18.09
CA ALA A 55 2.89 3.56 -17.12
C ALA A 55 3.49 4.79 -16.44
N TRP A 56 3.66 5.91 -17.16
CA TRP A 56 4.08 7.18 -16.57
C TRP A 56 3.08 7.72 -15.53
N LEU A 57 1.77 7.55 -15.72
CA LEU A 57 0.79 7.91 -14.70
C LEU A 57 1.06 7.17 -13.38
N THR A 58 1.25 5.85 -13.46
CA THR A 58 1.58 5.05 -12.27
C THR A 58 2.90 5.49 -11.64
N ALA A 59 3.93 5.75 -12.45
CA ALA A 59 5.22 6.22 -11.95
C ALA A 59 5.11 7.56 -11.23
N LEU A 60 4.37 8.52 -11.79
CA LEU A 60 4.21 9.87 -11.24
C LEU A 60 3.40 9.89 -9.94
N ILE A 61 2.39 9.02 -9.78
CA ILE A 61 1.67 8.88 -8.51
C ILE A 61 2.64 8.45 -7.38
N TRP A 62 3.59 7.55 -7.68
CA TRP A 62 4.50 7.00 -6.68
C TRP A 62 5.82 7.76 -6.54
N ALA A 63 6.23 8.53 -7.54
CA ALA A 63 7.48 9.28 -7.53
C ALA A 63 7.67 10.21 -6.31
N PRO A 64 6.64 10.92 -5.80
CA PRO A 64 6.79 11.77 -4.62
C PRO A 64 7.21 11.01 -3.36
N ASN A 65 6.97 9.70 -3.28
CA ASN A 65 7.42 8.89 -2.14
C ASN A 65 8.96 8.83 -2.03
N LEU A 66 9.70 9.04 -3.12
CA LEU A 66 11.16 9.20 -3.09
C LEU A 66 11.60 10.39 -2.21
N LEU A 67 10.77 11.42 -2.16
CA LEU A 67 10.99 12.61 -1.33
C LEU A 67 10.37 12.46 0.07
N GLY A 68 9.75 11.34 0.38
CA GLY A 68 9.04 11.11 1.64
C GLY A 68 9.90 11.35 2.88
N ILE A 69 11.19 11.00 2.82
CA ILE A 69 12.16 11.24 3.91
C ILE A 69 12.38 12.75 4.12
N VAL A 70 12.57 13.50 3.05
CA VAL A 70 12.78 14.96 3.09
C VAL A 70 11.51 15.67 3.54
N LEU A 71 10.36 15.26 2.99
CA LEU A 71 9.06 15.79 3.40
C LEU A 71 8.76 15.45 4.87
N GLY A 72 9.16 14.25 5.33
CA GLY A 72 9.04 13.86 6.73
C GLY A 72 9.78 14.80 7.67
N ALA A 73 11.06 15.04 7.39
CA ALA A 73 11.85 15.99 8.18
C ALA A 73 11.24 17.40 8.16
N TRP A 74 10.78 17.86 6.99
CA TRP A 74 10.13 19.17 6.87
C TRP A 74 8.83 19.25 7.67
N VAL A 75 7.99 18.20 7.62
CA VAL A 75 6.74 18.10 8.38
C VAL A 75 7.00 18.07 9.89
N ASP A 76 8.04 17.37 10.35
CA ASP A 76 8.38 17.27 11.78
C ASP A 76 8.62 18.63 12.41
N HIS A 77 9.22 19.58 11.67
CA HIS A 77 9.45 20.94 12.11
C HIS A 77 8.21 21.85 12.05
N ARG A 78 7.09 21.40 11.50
CA ARG A 78 5.84 22.19 11.41
C ARG A 78 4.97 21.96 12.63
N ILE A 79 4.43 23.05 13.19
CA ILE A 79 3.59 23.03 14.40
C ILE A 79 2.18 22.49 14.06
N HIS A 80 1.63 22.85 12.91
CA HIS A 80 0.23 22.63 12.58
C HIS A 80 0.02 21.43 11.64
N LYS A 81 0.13 20.19 12.18
CA LYS A 81 -0.05 18.94 11.41
C LYS A 81 -1.44 18.84 10.78
N ARG A 82 -2.49 19.23 11.53
CA ARG A 82 -3.87 19.31 11.02
C ARG A 82 -3.99 20.18 9.79
N ARG A 83 -3.38 21.39 9.79
CA ARG A 83 -3.43 22.28 8.63
C ARG A 83 -2.77 21.66 7.41
N LEU A 84 -1.66 20.93 7.58
CA LEU A 84 -0.99 20.24 6.49
C LEU A 84 -1.88 19.14 5.88
N MET A 85 -2.59 18.36 6.71
CA MET A 85 -3.54 17.36 6.25
C MET A 85 -4.71 17.98 5.48
N VAL A 86 -5.30 19.05 6.02
CA VAL A 86 -6.40 19.78 5.35
C VAL A 86 -5.95 20.38 4.02
N LEU A 87 -4.77 21.01 3.97
CA LEU A 87 -4.21 21.55 2.72
C LEU A 87 -3.93 20.46 1.69
N ALA A 88 -3.44 19.30 2.13
CA ALA A 88 -3.22 18.17 1.25
C ALA A 88 -4.52 17.66 0.61
N ASP A 89 -5.59 17.51 1.40
CA ASP A 89 -6.90 17.09 0.90
C ASP A 89 -7.53 18.15 -0.01
N LEU A 90 -7.45 19.44 0.33
CA LEU A 90 -7.90 20.52 -0.53
C LEU A 90 -7.13 20.59 -1.85
N ALA A 91 -5.82 20.40 -1.81
CA ALA A 91 -4.98 20.33 -3.01
C ALA A 91 -5.40 19.17 -3.91
N ARG A 92 -5.62 17.97 -3.33
CA ARG A 92 -6.12 16.80 -4.08
C ARG A 92 -7.49 17.10 -4.71
N ALA A 93 -8.44 17.64 -3.95
CA ALA A 93 -9.75 17.98 -4.45
C ALA A 93 -9.67 18.98 -5.63
N ALA A 94 -8.91 20.07 -5.48
CA ALA A 94 -8.75 21.09 -6.51
C ALA A 94 -8.12 20.51 -7.79
N VAL A 95 -7.07 19.72 -7.64
CA VAL A 95 -6.35 19.10 -8.76
C VAL A 95 -7.25 18.09 -9.47
N LEU A 96 -7.99 17.25 -8.74
CA LEU A 96 -8.92 16.29 -9.34
C LEU A 96 -10.09 16.98 -10.05
N LEU A 97 -10.65 18.07 -9.50
CA LEU A 97 -11.73 18.83 -10.13
C LEU A 97 -11.30 19.50 -11.45
N SER A 98 -10.00 19.68 -11.68
CA SER A 98 -9.51 20.17 -12.97
C SER A 98 -9.80 19.22 -14.13
N LEU A 99 -9.92 17.90 -13.88
CA LEU A 99 -10.17 16.89 -14.92
C LEU A 99 -11.59 16.97 -15.51
N PRO A 100 -12.68 16.95 -14.69
CA PRO A 100 -14.01 17.11 -15.23
C PRO A 100 -14.23 18.50 -15.84
N ALA A 101 -13.60 19.55 -15.31
CA ALA A 101 -13.64 20.88 -15.91
C ALA A 101 -13.01 20.89 -17.32
N ALA A 102 -11.83 20.30 -17.48
CA ALA A 102 -11.20 20.17 -18.78
C ALA A 102 -11.98 19.24 -19.73
N TYR A 103 -12.61 18.19 -19.18
CA TYR A 103 -13.43 17.27 -19.97
C TYR A 103 -14.63 17.98 -20.59
N LEU A 104 -15.32 18.85 -19.82
CA LEU A 104 -16.44 19.67 -20.30
C LEU A 104 -16.01 20.67 -21.40
N LEU A 105 -14.75 21.09 -21.38
CA LEU A 105 -14.16 22.02 -22.37
C LEU A 105 -13.48 21.26 -23.53
N GLU A 106 -13.59 19.94 -23.57
CA GLU A 106 -12.89 19.08 -24.56
C GLU A 106 -11.36 19.31 -24.61
N ALA A 107 -10.79 19.75 -23.48
CA ALA A 107 -9.39 20.19 -23.37
C ALA A 107 -8.52 19.25 -22.51
N VAL A 108 -8.97 18.00 -22.26
CA VAL A 108 -8.19 17.03 -21.49
C VAL A 108 -6.93 16.67 -22.22
N THR A 109 -5.77 16.77 -21.53
CA THR A 109 -4.47 16.42 -22.10
C THR A 109 -3.72 15.41 -21.22
N LEU A 110 -2.78 14.70 -21.83
CA LEU A 110 -1.88 13.80 -21.11
C LEU A 110 -1.02 14.55 -20.08
N GLY A 111 -0.56 15.76 -20.44
CA GLY A 111 0.21 16.62 -19.54
C GLY A 111 -0.58 16.98 -18.29
N GLN A 112 -1.89 17.26 -18.42
CA GLN A 112 -2.78 17.47 -17.27
C GLN A 112 -2.90 16.21 -16.42
N LEU A 113 -3.11 15.03 -17.02
CA LEU A 113 -3.18 13.77 -16.26
C LEU A 113 -1.88 13.50 -15.49
N TYR A 114 -0.73 13.78 -16.08
CA TYR A 114 0.56 13.64 -15.42
C TYR A 114 0.73 14.61 -14.26
N ALA A 115 0.32 15.87 -14.42
CA ALA A 115 0.31 16.86 -13.34
C ALA A 115 -0.63 16.43 -12.21
N VAL A 116 -1.84 15.96 -12.53
CA VAL A 116 -2.79 15.43 -11.55
C VAL A 116 -2.20 14.25 -10.80
N ALA A 117 -1.60 13.26 -11.48
CA ALA A 117 -0.98 12.10 -10.87
C ALA A 117 0.16 12.50 -9.91
N LEU A 118 1.05 13.40 -10.33
CA LEU A 118 2.18 13.86 -9.53
C LEU A 118 1.71 14.66 -8.31
N LEU A 119 0.80 15.60 -8.49
CA LEU A 119 0.33 16.48 -7.41
C LEU A 119 -0.53 15.74 -6.39
N THR A 120 -1.40 14.83 -6.83
CA THR A 120 -2.16 13.96 -5.91
C THR A 120 -1.25 13.03 -5.13
N GLY A 121 -0.23 12.45 -5.79
CA GLY A 121 0.80 11.66 -5.14
C GLY A 121 1.60 12.46 -4.10
N ALA A 122 2.02 13.69 -4.44
CA ALA A 122 2.75 14.56 -3.52
C ALA A 122 1.89 14.95 -2.30
N ALA A 123 0.63 15.30 -2.53
CA ALA A 123 -0.30 15.61 -1.46
C ALA A 123 -0.58 14.37 -0.58
N ALA A 124 -0.64 13.16 -1.18
CA ALA A 124 -0.74 11.90 -0.43
C ALA A 124 0.44 11.67 0.51
N VAL A 125 1.67 11.90 0.03
CA VAL A 125 2.87 11.79 0.87
C VAL A 125 2.84 12.80 2.01
N LEU A 126 2.47 14.06 1.73
CA LEU A 126 2.33 15.10 2.75
C LEU A 126 1.32 14.71 3.82
N PHE A 127 0.14 14.24 3.42
CA PHE A 127 -0.91 13.78 4.31
C PHE A 127 -0.44 12.62 5.20
N ASN A 128 0.10 11.57 4.56
CA ASN A 128 0.56 10.36 5.25
C ASN A 128 1.73 10.63 6.21
N THR A 129 2.52 11.65 5.96
CA THR A 129 3.62 12.07 6.85
C THR A 129 3.10 12.87 8.05
N ALA A 130 2.08 13.71 7.86
CA ALA A 130 1.46 14.48 8.93
C ALA A 130 0.51 13.65 9.82
N TYR A 131 -0.04 12.57 9.28
CA TYR A 131 -1.02 11.70 9.95
C TYR A 131 -0.53 11.07 11.27
N PRO A 132 0.64 10.38 11.37
CA PRO A 132 1.02 9.68 12.59
C PRO A 132 1.20 10.60 13.80
N PRO A 133 1.91 11.75 13.71
CA PRO A 133 2.02 12.67 14.84
C PRO A 133 0.66 13.31 15.19
N PHE A 134 -0.19 13.62 14.23
CA PHE A 134 -1.55 14.10 14.50
C PHE A 134 -2.38 13.05 15.25
N PHE A 135 -2.37 11.80 14.79
CA PHE A 135 -3.08 10.68 15.43
C PHE A 135 -2.60 10.45 16.88
N ALA A 136 -1.29 10.55 17.11
CA ALA A 136 -0.71 10.36 18.44
C ALA A 136 -1.18 11.41 19.47
N HIS A 137 -1.55 12.62 19.01
CA HIS A 137 -2.11 13.66 19.87
C HIS A 137 -3.65 13.55 19.99
N LEU A 138 -4.31 13.04 18.96
CA LEU A 138 -5.77 12.90 18.94
C LEU A 138 -6.28 11.79 19.84
N VAL A 139 -5.58 10.66 19.89
CA VAL A 139 -6.03 9.45 20.59
C VAL A 139 -5.18 9.20 21.84
N PRO A 140 -5.78 8.93 23.00
CA PRO A 140 -5.04 8.49 24.18
C PRO A 140 -4.30 7.15 23.93
N ARG A 141 -3.12 6.98 24.49
CA ARG A 141 -2.30 5.74 24.30
C ARG A 141 -3.06 4.46 24.64
N SER A 142 -3.86 4.47 25.70
CA SER A 142 -4.73 3.34 26.11
C SER A 142 -5.74 2.90 25.05
N SER A 143 -6.12 3.81 24.13
CA SER A 143 -7.11 3.57 23.07
C SER A 143 -6.50 3.37 21.68
N TYR A 144 -5.16 3.33 21.55
CA TYR A 144 -4.51 3.19 20.23
C TYR A 144 -4.90 1.93 19.48
N VAL A 145 -5.01 0.79 20.18
CA VAL A 145 -5.37 -0.49 19.56
C VAL A 145 -6.80 -0.43 19.01
N ASP A 146 -7.75 0.11 19.80
CA ASP A 146 -9.14 0.25 19.38
C ASP A 146 -9.28 1.24 18.21
N ALA A 147 -8.61 2.39 18.26
CA ALA A 147 -8.62 3.38 17.19
C ALA A 147 -8.04 2.82 15.88
N ASN A 148 -6.87 2.17 15.96
CA ASN A 148 -6.25 1.54 14.78
C ASN A 148 -7.11 0.40 14.22
N SER A 149 -7.78 -0.39 15.07
CA SER A 149 -8.72 -1.42 14.62
C SER A 149 -9.85 -0.83 13.79
N LYS A 150 -10.49 0.27 14.27
CA LYS A 150 -11.56 0.96 13.55
C LYS A 150 -11.10 1.54 12.20
N LEU A 151 -9.94 2.18 12.17
CA LEU A 151 -9.36 2.73 10.94
C LEU A 151 -8.96 1.62 9.96
N SER A 152 -8.41 0.51 10.45
CA SER A 152 -8.05 -0.65 9.63
C SER A 152 -9.29 -1.33 9.05
N THR A 153 -10.39 -1.41 9.81
CA THR A 153 -11.67 -1.93 9.31
C THR A 153 -12.20 -1.09 8.15
N SER A 154 -12.22 0.25 8.30
CA SER A 154 -12.62 1.15 7.22
C SER A 154 -11.71 1.03 5.99
N ARG A 155 -10.40 0.93 6.21
CA ARG A 155 -9.43 0.70 5.12
C ARG A 155 -9.71 -0.61 4.39
N SER A 156 -9.91 -1.70 5.13
CA SER A 156 -10.25 -3.00 4.52
C SER A 156 -11.56 -2.95 3.75
N ALA A 157 -12.58 -2.28 4.29
CA ALA A 157 -13.85 -2.07 3.60
C ALA A 157 -13.67 -1.28 2.28
N SER A 158 -12.85 -0.21 2.30
CA SER A 158 -12.56 0.55 1.08
C SER A 158 -11.77 -0.25 0.05
N TYR A 159 -10.86 -1.12 0.47
CA TYR A 159 -10.14 -2.02 -0.44
C TYR A 159 -11.06 -3.02 -1.12
N VAL A 160 -12.06 -3.55 -0.41
CA VAL A 160 -12.99 -4.56 -0.94
C VAL A 160 -14.08 -3.92 -1.79
N ALA A 161 -14.79 -2.94 -1.25
CA ALA A 161 -15.95 -2.34 -1.91
C ALA A 161 -15.57 -1.18 -2.87
N GLY A 162 -14.46 -0.49 -2.60
CA GLY A 162 -14.04 0.69 -3.35
C GLY A 162 -13.87 0.46 -4.84
N PRO A 163 -13.11 -0.56 -5.31
CA PRO A 163 -12.96 -0.82 -6.73
C PRO A 163 -14.28 -1.16 -7.43
N ALA A 164 -15.16 -1.93 -6.78
CA ALA A 164 -16.47 -2.26 -7.32
C ALA A 164 -17.37 -1.01 -7.43
N ILE A 165 -17.39 -0.17 -6.39
CA ILE A 165 -18.10 1.13 -6.40
C ILE A 165 -17.49 2.04 -7.47
N GLY A 166 -16.17 2.15 -7.54
CA GLY A 166 -15.45 2.95 -8.53
C GLY A 166 -15.76 2.50 -9.96
N GLY A 167 -15.72 1.20 -10.23
CA GLY A 167 -16.07 0.63 -11.53
C GLY A 167 -17.52 0.89 -11.91
N ALA A 168 -18.46 0.75 -10.96
CA ALA A 168 -19.87 1.05 -11.19
C ALA A 168 -20.11 2.55 -11.47
N LEU A 169 -19.44 3.45 -10.72
CA LEU A 169 -19.51 4.89 -10.95
C LEU A 169 -18.95 5.28 -12.32
N VAL A 170 -17.79 4.74 -12.70
CA VAL A 170 -17.20 4.99 -14.01
C VAL A 170 -18.09 4.45 -15.13
N GLN A 171 -18.71 3.29 -14.93
CA GLN A 171 -19.64 2.68 -15.88
C GLN A 171 -20.91 3.53 -16.08
N ALA A 172 -21.45 4.09 -14.98
CA ALA A 172 -22.71 4.84 -14.99
C ALA A 172 -22.52 6.32 -15.41
N LEU A 173 -21.41 6.94 -15.00
CA LEU A 173 -21.22 8.40 -15.08
C LEU A 173 -20.09 8.84 -16.02
N THR A 174 -19.27 7.94 -16.53
CA THR A 174 -17.97 8.17 -17.17
C THR A 174 -16.82 8.40 -16.17
N ALA A 175 -15.58 8.13 -16.60
CA ALA A 175 -14.43 8.23 -15.72
C ALA A 175 -14.13 9.68 -15.23
N PRO A 176 -14.20 10.73 -16.06
CA PRO A 176 -14.00 12.11 -15.59
C PRO A 176 -15.03 12.56 -14.56
N VAL A 177 -16.30 12.13 -14.70
CA VAL A 177 -17.35 12.49 -13.74
C VAL A 177 -17.21 11.70 -12.45
N ALA A 178 -16.79 10.44 -12.50
CA ALA A 178 -16.52 9.63 -11.31
C ALA A 178 -15.44 10.26 -10.42
N VAL A 179 -14.45 10.95 -11.00
CA VAL A 179 -13.39 11.68 -10.27
C VAL A 179 -13.98 12.85 -9.43
N VAL A 180 -15.12 13.44 -9.83
CA VAL A 180 -15.81 14.45 -8.99
C VAL A 180 -16.20 13.86 -7.64
N VAL A 181 -16.68 12.62 -7.63
CA VAL A 181 -17.07 11.94 -6.38
C VAL A 181 -15.86 11.84 -5.46
N ASP A 182 -14.68 11.45 -5.97
CA ASP A 182 -13.46 11.42 -5.17
C ASP A 182 -13.05 12.80 -4.68
N ALA A 183 -13.07 13.82 -5.55
CA ALA A 183 -12.79 15.20 -5.13
C ALA A 183 -13.70 15.65 -3.99
N LEU A 184 -14.99 15.30 -4.03
CA LEU A 184 -15.94 15.58 -2.96
C LEU A 184 -15.60 14.82 -1.67
N THR A 185 -15.06 13.59 -1.77
CA THR A 185 -14.61 12.85 -0.59
C THR A 185 -13.43 13.54 0.09
N PHE A 186 -12.47 14.10 -0.68
CA PHE A 186 -11.38 14.90 -0.13
C PHE A 186 -11.87 16.22 0.48
N LEU A 187 -12.83 16.90 -0.12
CA LEU A 187 -13.44 18.08 0.48
C LEU A 187 -14.13 17.74 1.81
N ALA A 188 -14.87 16.64 1.85
CA ALA A 188 -15.49 16.15 3.08
C ALA A 188 -14.45 15.82 4.15
N SER A 189 -13.35 15.15 3.78
CA SER A 189 -12.23 14.86 4.67
C SER A 189 -11.61 16.15 5.21
N ALA A 190 -11.29 17.10 4.34
CA ALA A 190 -10.71 18.39 4.71
C ALA A 190 -11.63 19.15 5.70
N LEU A 191 -12.96 19.16 5.46
CA LEU A 191 -13.92 19.78 6.35
C LEU A 191 -14.01 19.08 7.71
N LEU A 192 -14.06 17.74 7.71
CA LEU A 192 -14.18 16.95 8.93
C LEU A 192 -12.89 17.03 9.78
N VAL A 193 -11.72 16.87 9.18
CA VAL A 193 -10.42 17.00 9.85
C VAL A 193 -10.20 18.46 10.29
N GLY A 194 -10.57 19.42 9.48
CA GLY A 194 -10.48 20.85 9.81
C GLY A 194 -11.29 21.26 11.03
N ARG A 195 -12.42 20.57 11.29
CA ARG A 195 -13.29 20.79 12.46
C ARG A 195 -12.83 20.05 13.72
N VAL A 196 -11.72 19.32 13.67
CA VAL A 196 -11.13 18.71 14.88
C VAL A 196 -10.42 19.81 15.67
N SER A 197 -11.03 20.26 16.76
CA SER A 197 -10.40 21.20 17.70
C SER A 197 -9.41 20.46 18.58
N MET A 198 -8.13 20.83 18.47
CA MET A 198 -7.05 20.22 19.24
C MET A 198 -5.90 21.24 19.35
N ASP A 199 -5.37 21.39 20.55
CA ASP A 199 -4.15 22.12 20.77
C ASP A 199 -2.97 21.25 20.34
N GLU A 200 -2.33 21.62 19.25
CA GLU A 200 -1.11 20.96 18.80
C GLU A 200 0.07 21.54 19.58
N PRO A 201 0.79 20.74 20.38
CA PRO A 201 1.94 21.26 21.11
C PRO A 201 3.00 21.76 20.13
N PRO A 202 3.77 22.79 20.52
CA PRO A 202 4.85 23.28 19.70
C PRO A 202 5.84 22.15 19.38
N ALA A 203 6.29 22.10 18.13
CA ALA A 203 7.34 21.17 17.73
C ALA A 203 8.59 21.49 18.57
N VAL A 204 8.95 20.58 19.48
CA VAL A 204 10.20 20.70 20.24
C VAL A 204 11.29 20.16 19.32
N PRO A 205 12.22 21.00 18.84
CA PRO A 205 13.37 20.51 18.10
C PRO A 205 14.23 19.69 19.05
N ASP A 206 14.20 18.38 18.93
CA ASP A 206 15.13 17.53 19.67
C ASP A 206 16.54 17.69 19.06
N ARG A 207 17.31 18.63 19.64
CA ARG A 207 18.69 18.94 19.23
C ARG A 207 19.65 17.74 19.38
N ALA A 208 19.23 16.69 20.10
CA ALA A 208 20.02 15.49 20.31
C ALA A 208 19.79 14.43 19.21
N THR A 209 18.82 14.64 18.32
CA THR A 209 18.49 13.65 17.28
C THR A 209 19.50 13.72 16.13
N PRO A 210 20.22 12.62 15.80
CA PRO A 210 21.19 12.60 14.70
C PRO A 210 20.57 13.02 13.37
N PRO A 211 21.36 13.62 12.44
CA PRO A 211 20.89 13.98 11.12
C PRO A 211 20.16 12.83 10.41
N LEU A 212 19.08 13.13 9.73
CA LEU A 212 18.20 12.13 9.09
C LEU A 212 18.97 11.16 8.17
N LEU A 213 19.91 11.69 7.38
CA LEU A 213 20.75 10.89 6.49
C LEU A 213 21.61 9.87 7.25
N ARG A 214 22.14 10.24 8.41
CA ARG A 214 22.90 9.35 9.29
C ARG A 214 21.99 8.23 9.81
N ARG A 215 20.80 8.55 10.27
CA ARG A 215 19.79 7.56 10.75
C ARG A 215 19.37 6.60 9.64
N ALA A 216 19.14 7.11 8.42
CA ALA A 216 18.82 6.29 7.25
C ALA A 216 19.98 5.35 6.90
N ARG A 217 21.23 5.85 6.90
CA ARG A 217 22.42 5.03 6.64
C ARG A 217 22.63 3.97 7.72
N GLU A 218 22.42 4.29 8.98
CA GLU A 218 22.54 3.34 10.11
C GLU A 218 21.48 2.22 9.97
N GLY A 219 20.22 2.59 9.67
CA GLY A 219 19.14 1.62 9.43
C GLY A 219 19.43 0.70 8.26
N LEU A 220 19.89 1.26 7.14
CA LEU A 220 20.25 0.48 5.95
C LEU A 220 21.47 -0.43 6.21
N ALA A 221 22.49 0.07 6.89
CA ALA A 221 23.67 -0.73 7.24
C ALA A 221 23.31 -1.92 8.16
N PHE A 222 22.39 -1.70 9.11
CA PHE A 222 21.86 -2.77 9.96
C PHE A 222 21.14 -3.84 9.13
N VAL A 223 20.24 -3.43 8.20
CA VAL A 223 19.50 -4.37 7.35
C VAL A 223 20.43 -5.18 6.45
N ILE A 224 21.42 -4.54 5.80
CA ILE A 224 22.33 -5.20 4.86
C ILE A 224 23.22 -6.24 5.57
N ARG A 225 23.61 -5.97 6.83
CA ARG A 225 24.44 -6.88 7.61
C ARG A 225 23.66 -8.03 8.26
N HIS A 226 22.34 -7.88 8.38
CA HIS A 226 21.52 -8.85 9.11
C HIS A 226 21.12 -10.03 8.21
N PRO A 227 21.38 -11.30 8.62
CA PRO A 227 21.20 -12.48 7.78
C PRO A 227 19.76 -12.78 7.39
N VAL A 228 18.77 -12.26 8.15
CA VAL A 228 17.32 -12.40 7.89
C VAL A 228 16.78 -11.19 7.15
N LEU A 229 17.17 -9.97 7.55
CA LEU A 229 16.57 -8.74 7.00
C LEU A 229 17.06 -8.43 5.58
N ARG A 230 18.34 -8.70 5.27
CA ARG A 230 18.90 -8.49 3.92
C ARG A 230 18.15 -9.28 2.85
N PRO A 231 18.01 -10.62 2.95
CA PRO A 231 17.25 -11.37 1.94
C PRO A 231 15.77 -11.01 1.91
N SER A 232 15.17 -10.69 3.06
CA SER A 232 13.79 -10.21 3.11
C SER A 232 13.61 -8.89 2.36
N LEU A 233 14.55 -7.94 2.51
CA LEU A 233 14.52 -6.67 1.78
C LEU A 233 14.70 -6.90 0.27
N GLY A 234 15.62 -7.75 -0.14
CA GLY A 234 15.82 -8.12 -1.55
C GLY A 234 14.55 -8.73 -2.15
N CYS A 235 13.90 -9.65 -1.43
CA CYS A 235 12.65 -10.26 -1.83
C CYS A 235 11.54 -9.20 -2.00
N VAL A 236 11.32 -8.34 -0.99
CA VAL A 236 10.33 -7.24 -1.06
C VAL A 236 10.59 -6.29 -2.22
N ALA A 237 11.84 -5.87 -2.42
CA ALA A 237 12.21 -4.96 -3.50
C ALA A 237 11.95 -5.59 -4.87
N THR A 238 12.30 -6.86 -5.06
CA THR A 238 12.08 -7.59 -6.31
C THR A 238 10.59 -7.77 -6.59
N ILE A 239 9.79 -8.20 -5.61
CA ILE A 239 8.33 -8.31 -5.75
C ILE A 239 7.73 -6.97 -6.15
N ASN A 240 8.05 -5.90 -5.41
CA ASN A 240 7.48 -4.58 -5.71
C ASN A 240 7.93 -4.06 -7.07
N PHE A 241 9.19 -4.23 -7.44
CA PHE A 241 9.68 -3.84 -8.75
C PHE A 241 8.87 -4.51 -9.86
N PHE A 242 8.76 -5.84 -9.86
CA PHE A 242 8.06 -6.59 -10.91
C PHE A 242 6.54 -6.43 -10.86
N THR A 243 5.93 -6.32 -9.69
CA THR A 243 4.49 -6.01 -9.60
C THR A 243 4.18 -4.63 -10.17
N PHE A 244 5.11 -3.67 -10.07
CA PHE A 244 4.99 -2.36 -10.68
C PHE A 244 5.41 -2.32 -12.16
N VAL A 245 6.18 -3.31 -12.64
CA VAL A 245 6.34 -3.57 -14.09
C VAL A 245 4.99 -3.93 -14.71
N ALA A 246 4.17 -4.75 -14.05
CA ALA A 246 2.79 -4.96 -14.46
C ALA A 246 1.93 -3.70 -14.24
N GLY A 247 2.11 -3.02 -13.12
CA GLY A 247 1.40 -1.80 -12.71
C GLY A 247 -0.13 -1.88 -12.81
N SER A 248 -0.84 -1.22 -11.91
CA SER A 248 -2.31 -1.19 -12.00
C SER A 248 -2.80 -0.59 -13.32
N GLY A 249 -2.13 0.45 -13.81
CA GLY A 249 -2.43 1.09 -15.08
C GLY A 249 -2.29 0.17 -16.28
N LEU A 250 -1.21 -0.64 -16.36
CA LEU A 250 -1.03 -1.59 -17.48
C LEU A 250 -2.00 -2.77 -17.40
N ILE A 251 -2.36 -3.23 -16.20
CA ILE A 251 -3.41 -4.25 -16.03
C ILE A 251 -4.76 -3.69 -16.50
N VAL A 252 -5.12 -2.46 -16.14
CA VAL A 252 -6.34 -1.79 -16.61
C VAL A 252 -6.32 -1.62 -18.13
N LEU A 253 -5.18 -1.17 -18.69
CA LEU A 253 -5.01 -1.03 -20.15
C LEU A 253 -5.19 -2.36 -20.86
N PHE A 254 -4.54 -3.42 -20.40
CA PHE A 254 -4.63 -4.77 -20.96
C PHE A 254 -6.06 -5.32 -20.88
N ALA A 255 -6.69 -5.18 -19.71
CA ALA A 255 -8.05 -5.64 -19.49
C ALA A 255 -9.07 -4.88 -20.37
N ASN A 256 -8.87 -3.59 -20.59
CA ASN A 256 -9.76 -2.79 -21.43
C ASN A 256 -9.53 -3.04 -22.94
N ARG A 257 -8.27 -3.03 -23.42
CA ARG A 257 -7.94 -3.16 -24.86
C ARG A 257 -7.92 -4.60 -25.36
N ASP A 258 -7.18 -5.48 -24.65
CA ASP A 258 -6.94 -6.84 -25.11
C ASP A 258 -8.04 -7.80 -24.66
N LEU A 259 -8.58 -7.61 -23.44
CA LEU A 259 -9.66 -8.44 -22.92
C LEU A 259 -11.05 -7.85 -23.18
N ALA A 260 -11.15 -6.62 -23.67
CA ALA A 260 -12.40 -5.89 -23.93
C ALA A 260 -13.37 -5.87 -22.73
N LEU A 261 -12.82 -5.73 -21.50
CA LEU A 261 -13.60 -5.67 -20.27
C LEU A 261 -14.05 -4.24 -19.98
N THR A 262 -15.31 -4.09 -19.56
CA THR A 262 -15.87 -2.80 -19.16
C THR A 262 -15.36 -2.36 -17.78
N ALA A 263 -15.49 -1.07 -17.46
CA ALA A 263 -15.08 -0.51 -16.17
C ALA A 263 -15.78 -1.20 -14.98
N GLY A 264 -17.06 -1.55 -15.12
CA GLY A 264 -17.80 -2.28 -14.10
C GLY A 264 -17.25 -3.68 -13.85
N VAL A 265 -16.90 -4.43 -14.91
CA VAL A 265 -16.29 -5.76 -14.79
C VAL A 265 -14.89 -5.66 -14.15
N LEU A 266 -14.10 -4.65 -14.53
CA LEU A 266 -12.80 -4.37 -13.92
C LEU A 266 -12.93 -4.10 -12.43
N GLY A 267 -13.84 -3.21 -12.05
CA GLY A 267 -14.10 -2.88 -10.65
C GLY A 267 -14.52 -4.11 -9.83
N MET A 268 -15.39 -4.96 -10.36
CA MET A 268 -15.78 -6.23 -9.73
C MET A 268 -14.58 -7.17 -9.57
N ALA A 269 -13.73 -7.33 -10.59
CA ALA A 269 -12.57 -8.20 -10.53
C ALA A 269 -11.58 -7.74 -9.46
N PHE A 270 -11.31 -6.44 -9.35
CA PHE A 270 -10.48 -5.86 -8.29
C PHE A 270 -11.14 -5.99 -6.91
N GLY A 271 -12.46 -5.82 -6.80
CA GLY A 271 -13.22 -6.05 -5.57
C GLY A 271 -13.11 -7.51 -5.09
N ILE A 272 -13.22 -8.49 -6.00
CA ILE A 272 -12.97 -9.91 -5.71
C ILE A 272 -11.52 -10.12 -5.23
N GLY A 273 -10.55 -9.46 -5.87
CA GLY A 273 -9.15 -9.47 -5.42
C GLY A 273 -8.99 -9.02 -3.98
N ALA A 274 -9.69 -7.97 -3.59
CA ALA A 274 -9.66 -7.46 -2.23
C ALA A 274 -10.26 -8.45 -1.20
N THR A 275 -11.27 -9.24 -1.57
CA THR A 275 -11.75 -10.34 -0.70
C THR A 275 -10.69 -11.42 -0.51
N GLY A 276 -9.86 -11.68 -1.54
CA GLY A 276 -8.68 -12.53 -1.43
C GLY A 276 -7.70 -12.04 -0.36
N SER A 277 -7.46 -10.72 -0.31
CA SER A 277 -6.61 -10.12 0.74
C SER A 277 -7.19 -10.31 2.13
N LEU A 278 -8.50 -10.15 2.31
CA LEU A 278 -9.16 -10.43 3.60
C LEU A 278 -9.00 -11.89 4.00
N LEU A 279 -9.25 -12.82 3.07
CA LEU A 279 -9.06 -14.24 3.32
C LEU A 279 -7.61 -14.54 3.68
N GLY A 280 -6.64 -13.99 2.92
CA GLY A 280 -5.21 -14.13 3.17
C GLY A 280 -4.82 -13.71 4.58
N ALA A 281 -5.31 -12.55 5.04
CA ALA A 281 -5.06 -12.06 6.40
C ALA A 281 -5.61 -12.99 7.48
N VAL A 282 -6.83 -13.51 7.28
CA VAL A 282 -7.49 -14.43 8.24
C VAL A 282 -6.78 -15.78 8.31
N ILE A 283 -6.35 -16.32 7.16
CA ILE A 283 -5.70 -17.64 7.13
C ILE A 283 -4.21 -17.59 7.46
N ALA A 284 -3.53 -16.43 7.32
CA ALA A 284 -2.09 -16.30 7.54
C ALA A 284 -1.61 -16.91 8.88
N PRO A 285 -2.25 -16.67 10.04
CA PRO A 285 -1.83 -17.29 11.29
C PRO A 285 -1.99 -18.82 11.31
N LYS A 286 -3.01 -19.37 10.63
CA LYS A 286 -3.21 -20.82 10.51
C LYS A 286 -2.16 -21.48 9.64
N VAL A 287 -1.86 -20.84 8.49
CA VAL A 287 -0.83 -21.28 7.55
C VAL A 287 0.55 -21.26 8.22
N SER A 288 0.87 -20.18 8.96
CA SER A 288 2.14 -20.04 9.68
C SER A 288 2.33 -21.09 10.76
N ARG A 289 1.27 -21.46 11.47
CA ARG A 289 1.33 -22.55 12.47
C ARG A 289 1.61 -23.92 11.84
N ARG A 290 1.13 -24.17 10.61
CA ARG A 290 1.31 -25.46 9.92
C ARG A 290 2.63 -25.54 9.14
N LEU A 291 2.95 -24.54 8.37
CA LEU A 291 4.11 -24.51 7.49
C LEU A 291 5.36 -23.90 8.13
N GLY A 292 5.19 -23.10 9.18
CA GLY A 292 6.20 -22.20 9.73
C GLY A 292 6.17 -20.83 9.08
N VAL A 293 6.66 -19.80 9.81
CA VAL A 293 6.65 -18.40 9.39
C VAL A 293 7.44 -18.19 8.10
N GLY A 294 8.65 -18.75 8.03
CA GLY A 294 9.53 -18.56 6.88
C GLY A 294 9.02 -19.19 5.59
N ARG A 295 8.44 -20.40 5.66
CA ARG A 295 7.81 -21.03 4.49
C ARG A 295 6.56 -20.31 4.07
N SER A 296 5.78 -19.74 5.00
CA SER A 296 4.61 -18.93 4.68
C SER A 296 5.01 -17.65 3.95
N ILE A 297 6.11 -17.01 4.32
CA ILE A 297 6.70 -15.89 3.56
C ILE A 297 7.06 -16.33 2.15
N ALA A 298 7.74 -17.49 1.99
CA ALA A 298 8.16 -18.01 0.70
C ALA A 298 6.96 -18.32 -0.23
N VAL A 299 5.90 -18.94 0.30
CA VAL A 299 4.66 -19.20 -0.44
C VAL A 299 3.99 -17.88 -0.85
N GLY A 300 3.90 -16.92 0.08
CA GLY A 300 3.34 -15.59 -0.23
C GLY A 300 4.15 -14.83 -1.27
N ALA A 301 5.49 -14.93 -1.24
CA ALA A 301 6.38 -14.30 -2.20
C ALA A 301 6.15 -14.77 -3.65
N VAL A 302 5.73 -16.02 -3.84
CA VAL A 302 5.35 -16.55 -5.16
C VAL A 302 3.89 -16.26 -5.47
N LEU A 303 2.98 -16.53 -4.52
CA LEU A 303 1.54 -16.42 -4.74
C LEU A 303 1.08 -14.96 -4.95
N PHE A 304 1.86 -13.96 -4.54
CA PHE A 304 1.52 -12.57 -4.80
C PHE A 304 1.74 -12.17 -6.27
N PRO A 305 2.93 -12.31 -6.90
CA PRO A 305 3.16 -11.90 -8.28
C PRO A 305 2.75 -12.94 -9.33
N ALA A 306 2.90 -14.24 -9.07
CA ALA A 306 2.70 -15.28 -10.06
C ALA A 306 1.30 -15.30 -10.71
N PRO A 307 0.18 -15.01 -10.00
CA PRO A 307 -1.15 -14.98 -10.60
C PRO A 307 -1.33 -13.93 -11.69
N ILE A 308 -0.46 -12.91 -11.81
CA ILE A 308 -0.45 -11.97 -12.94
C ILE A 308 -0.34 -12.74 -14.28
N ALA A 309 0.32 -13.91 -14.30
CA ALA A 309 0.39 -14.76 -15.48
C ALA A 309 -0.98 -15.29 -15.91
N ILE A 310 -1.93 -15.51 -14.99
CA ILE A 310 -3.30 -15.91 -15.31
C ILE A 310 -4.00 -14.78 -16.07
N THR A 311 -3.81 -13.53 -15.66
CA THR A 311 -4.31 -12.36 -16.40
C THR A 311 -3.71 -12.31 -17.81
N ALA A 312 -2.40 -12.51 -17.92
CA ALA A 312 -1.71 -12.50 -19.22
C ALA A 312 -2.18 -13.64 -20.14
N ALA A 313 -2.48 -14.81 -19.61
CA ALA A 313 -2.98 -15.96 -20.35
C ALA A 313 -4.48 -15.88 -20.68
N ALA A 314 -5.21 -14.89 -20.13
CA ALA A 314 -6.65 -14.78 -20.30
C ALA A 314 -7.05 -14.67 -21.77
N GLY A 315 -8.09 -15.41 -22.14
CA GLY A 315 -8.66 -15.47 -23.50
C GLY A 315 -10.03 -16.15 -23.50
N GLY A 316 -10.59 -16.36 -24.69
CA GLY A 316 -11.91 -17.00 -24.84
C GLY A 316 -13.10 -16.06 -24.65
N PRO A 317 -14.27 -16.56 -24.23
CA PRO A 317 -15.47 -15.74 -24.04
C PRO A 317 -15.33 -14.74 -22.90
N LEU A 318 -16.20 -13.73 -22.86
CA LEU A 318 -16.14 -12.62 -21.89
C LEU A 318 -16.08 -13.09 -20.43
N TRP A 319 -16.90 -14.07 -20.07
CA TRP A 319 -16.92 -14.62 -18.71
C TRP A 319 -15.59 -15.29 -18.32
N ALA A 320 -14.89 -15.94 -19.25
CA ALA A 320 -13.60 -16.58 -18.99
C ALA A 320 -12.49 -15.53 -18.77
N ARG A 321 -12.48 -14.47 -19.60
CA ARG A 321 -11.54 -13.34 -19.46
C ARG A 321 -11.75 -12.60 -18.14
N ALA A 322 -13.00 -12.29 -17.80
CA ALA A 322 -13.35 -11.65 -16.52
C ALA A 322 -13.02 -12.55 -15.32
N GLY A 323 -13.34 -13.84 -15.41
CA GLY A 323 -13.04 -14.83 -14.38
C GLY A 323 -11.53 -15.02 -14.17
N ALA A 324 -10.74 -15.04 -15.24
CA ALA A 324 -9.28 -15.12 -15.16
C ALA A 324 -8.67 -13.91 -14.42
N LEU A 325 -9.13 -12.68 -14.75
CA LEU A 325 -8.69 -11.47 -14.05
C LEU A 325 -9.10 -11.52 -12.57
N ALA A 326 -10.36 -11.88 -12.28
CA ALA A 326 -10.85 -11.95 -10.91
C ALA A 326 -10.08 -13.00 -10.08
N LEU A 327 -9.83 -14.19 -10.65
CA LEU A 327 -9.04 -15.23 -10.00
C LEU A 327 -7.60 -14.80 -9.76
N ALA A 328 -6.96 -14.15 -10.74
CA ALA A 328 -5.62 -13.63 -10.60
C ALA A 328 -5.53 -12.62 -9.45
N GLN A 329 -6.45 -11.66 -9.41
CA GLN A 329 -6.51 -10.65 -8.36
C GLN A 329 -6.79 -11.27 -6.98
N PHE A 330 -7.68 -12.26 -6.90
CA PHE A 330 -7.99 -12.98 -5.67
C PHE A 330 -6.76 -13.73 -5.12
N LEU A 331 -6.08 -14.51 -5.96
CA LEU A 331 -4.89 -15.26 -5.55
C LEU A 331 -3.74 -14.32 -5.16
N SER A 332 -3.53 -13.24 -5.92
CA SER A 332 -2.55 -12.20 -5.58
C SER A 332 -2.89 -11.54 -4.24
N GLY A 333 -4.17 -11.27 -3.98
CA GLY A 333 -4.64 -10.75 -2.71
C GLY A 333 -4.35 -11.68 -1.53
N VAL A 334 -4.61 -12.98 -1.67
CA VAL A 334 -4.22 -13.98 -0.66
C VAL A 334 -2.71 -13.98 -0.45
N GLY A 335 -1.95 -13.98 -1.55
CA GLY A 335 -0.49 -14.03 -1.54
C GLY A 335 0.15 -12.85 -0.83
N VAL A 336 -0.29 -11.61 -1.14
CA VAL A 336 0.27 -10.41 -0.53
C VAL A 336 0.03 -10.37 0.98
N MET A 337 -1.16 -10.77 1.45
CA MET A 337 -1.43 -10.78 2.89
C MET A 337 -0.70 -11.90 3.62
N LEU A 338 -0.58 -13.07 2.99
CA LEU A 338 0.24 -14.16 3.55
C LEU A 338 1.71 -13.73 3.68
N PHE A 339 2.22 -13.01 2.70
CA PHE A 339 3.57 -12.45 2.72
C PHE A 339 3.72 -11.37 3.79
N ASP A 340 2.90 -10.31 3.74
CA ASP A 340 3.04 -9.12 4.58
C ASP A 340 2.84 -9.41 6.06
N VAL A 341 1.81 -10.19 6.44
CA VAL A 341 1.54 -10.52 7.85
C VAL A 341 2.72 -11.27 8.47
N ASN A 342 3.27 -12.25 7.75
CA ASN A 342 4.38 -13.05 8.25
C ASN A 342 5.69 -12.28 8.26
N LEU A 343 5.95 -11.47 7.21
CA LEU A 343 7.15 -10.66 7.14
C LEU A 343 7.18 -9.58 8.23
N ASN A 344 6.05 -8.88 8.45
CA ASN A 344 5.94 -7.88 9.51
C ASN A 344 6.14 -8.51 10.90
N SER A 345 5.59 -9.72 11.12
CA SER A 345 5.79 -10.47 12.35
C SER A 345 7.27 -10.86 12.55
N LEU A 346 7.94 -11.31 11.48
CA LEU A 346 9.35 -11.63 11.51
C LEU A 346 10.20 -10.39 11.79
N GLN A 347 9.93 -9.28 11.15
CA GLN A 347 10.62 -8.02 11.37
C GLN A 347 10.45 -7.53 12.82
N ALA A 348 9.23 -7.61 13.36
CA ALA A 348 8.94 -7.23 14.75
C ALA A 348 9.73 -8.08 15.76
N ALA A 349 9.96 -9.37 15.48
CA ALA A 349 10.71 -10.27 16.34
C ALA A 349 12.24 -10.06 16.26
N VAL A 350 12.75 -9.65 15.10
CA VAL A 350 14.20 -9.59 14.82
C VAL A 350 14.79 -8.19 15.02
N ILE A 351 13.98 -7.14 14.88
CA ILE A 351 14.46 -5.74 14.96
C ILE A 351 14.39 -5.25 16.41
N PRO A 352 15.53 -4.86 17.02
CA PRO A 352 15.55 -4.23 18.36
C PRO A 352 14.72 -2.95 18.39
N ASP A 353 14.08 -2.66 19.54
CA ASP A 353 13.19 -1.50 19.69
C ASP A 353 13.85 -0.16 19.29
N GLY A 354 15.10 0.04 19.67
CA GLY A 354 15.85 1.26 19.34
C GLY A 354 16.20 1.44 17.85
N MET A 355 16.05 0.38 17.03
CA MET A 355 16.34 0.39 15.60
C MET A 355 15.08 0.36 14.71
N ARG A 356 13.89 0.12 15.29
CA ARG A 356 12.63 -0.08 14.52
C ARG A 356 12.35 1.05 13.53
N SER A 357 12.43 2.29 13.96
CA SER A 357 12.15 3.44 13.08
C SER A 357 13.18 3.59 11.96
N ARG A 358 14.47 3.34 12.24
CA ARG A 358 15.55 3.42 11.25
C ARG A 358 15.44 2.32 10.19
N VAL A 359 15.15 1.09 10.62
CA VAL A 359 14.95 -0.06 9.74
C VAL A 359 13.68 0.12 8.92
N ALA A 360 12.56 0.53 9.53
CA ALA A 360 11.31 0.82 8.81
C ALA A 360 11.51 1.91 7.74
N GLY A 361 12.28 2.95 8.05
CA GLY A 361 12.66 3.98 7.08
C GLY A 361 13.45 3.42 5.90
N ALA A 362 14.44 2.57 6.15
CA ALA A 362 15.23 1.92 5.09
C ALA A 362 14.36 1.02 4.19
N TYR A 363 13.49 0.20 4.80
CA TYR A 363 12.54 -0.63 4.04
C TYR A 363 11.59 0.20 3.20
N SER A 364 11.00 1.26 3.76
CA SER A 364 10.07 2.14 3.04
C SER A 364 10.75 2.82 1.86
N THR A 365 11.96 3.35 2.04
CA THR A 365 12.70 4.04 0.98
C THR A 365 12.95 3.11 -0.21
N ILE A 366 13.41 1.89 0.04
CA ILE A 366 13.67 0.92 -1.02
C ILE A 366 12.35 0.44 -1.63
N ASN A 367 11.38 0.07 -0.81
CA ASN A 367 10.08 -0.44 -1.24
C ASN A 367 9.33 0.56 -2.13
N TYR A 368 9.26 1.83 -1.73
CA TYR A 368 8.61 2.87 -2.53
C TYR A 368 9.48 3.37 -3.67
N GLY A 369 10.81 3.36 -3.52
CA GLY A 369 11.76 3.81 -4.54
C GLY A 369 11.80 2.95 -5.80
N VAL A 370 11.63 1.63 -5.67
CA VAL A 370 11.64 0.73 -6.84
C VAL A 370 10.35 0.79 -7.67
N ARG A 371 9.24 1.27 -7.10
CA ARG A 371 7.93 1.29 -7.76
C ARG A 371 7.86 2.17 -9.00
N PRO A 372 8.26 3.45 -8.97
CA PRO A 372 8.28 4.28 -10.18
C PRO A 372 9.18 3.71 -11.26
N VAL A 373 10.35 3.16 -10.87
CA VAL A 373 11.29 2.55 -11.81
C VAL A 373 10.68 1.33 -12.48
N GLY A 374 10.05 0.45 -11.69
CA GLY A 374 9.30 -0.70 -12.22
C GLY A 374 8.19 -0.29 -13.19
N ALA A 375 7.40 0.75 -12.84
CA ALA A 375 6.33 1.24 -13.68
C ALA A 375 6.85 1.77 -15.03
N VAL A 376 7.88 2.62 -15.04
CA VAL A 376 8.47 3.15 -16.26
C VAL A 376 9.01 2.02 -17.15
N LEU A 377 9.75 1.07 -16.54
CA LEU A 377 10.29 -0.08 -17.28
C LEU A 377 9.17 -0.96 -17.83
N GLY A 378 8.09 -1.14 -17.08
CA GLY A 378 6.89 -1.87 -17.53
C GLY A 378 6.26 -1.24 -18.77
N GLY A 379 6.14 0.09 -18.80
CA GLY A 379 5.64 0.82 -19.96
C GLY A 379 6.56 0.68 -21.18
N LEU A 380 7.88 0.73 -20.97
CA LEU A 380 8.86 0.52 -22.03
C LEU A 380 8.77 -0.93 -22.57
N LEU A 381 8.77 -1.93 -21.72
CA LEU A 381 8.63 -3.34 -22.11
C LEU A 381 7.30 -3.57 -22.86
N ALA A 382 6.20 -3.00 -22.37
CA ALA A 382 4.90 -3.13 -23.02
C ALA A 382 4.89 -2.55 -24.45
N THR A 383 5.69 -1.53 -24.69
CA THR A 383 5.86 -0.94 -26.04
C THR A 383 6.76 -1.80 -26.95
N LEU A 384 7.82 -2.41 -26.40
CA LEU A 384 8.80 -3.18 -27.16
C LEU A 384 8.35 -4.63 -27.46
N ILE A 385 7.79 -5.31 -26.45
CA ILE A 385 7.45 -6.74 -26.49
C ILE A 385 5.97 -7.03 -26.32
N GLY A 386 5.15 -5.98 -26.19
CA GLY A 386 3.69 -6.09 -26.01
C GLY A 386 3.25 -6.29 -24.57
N LEU A 387 1.98 -5.94 -24.28
CA LEU A 387 1.40 -5.96 -22.93
C LEU A 387 1.40 -7.37 -22.32
N ARG A 388 0.97 -8.38 -23.09
CA ARG A 388 0.85 -9.76 -22.63
C ARG A 388 2.19 -10.35 -22.15
N VAL A 389 3.26 -10.14 -22.94
CA VAL A 389 4.61 -10.63 -22.58
C VAL A 389 5.16 -9.85 -21.39
N THR A 390 4.91 -8.55 -21.31
CA THR A 390 5.31 -7.73 -20.16
C THR A 390 4.68 -8.22 -18.85
N LEU A 391 3.38 -8.57 -18.88
CA LEU A 391 2.70 -9.14 -17.70
C LEU A 391 3.30 -10.50 -17.31
N LEU A 392 3.67 -11.34 -18.27
CA LEU A 392 4.36 -12.62 -18.01
C LEU A 392 5.75 -12.39 -17.39
N VAL A 393 6.53 -11.43 -17.93
CA VAL A 393 7.82 -11.04 -17.35
C VAL A 393 7.66 -10.55 -15.91
N ALA A 394 6.62 -9.76 -15.65
CA ALA A 394 6.32 -9.28 -14.31
C ALA A 394 5.96 -10.43 -13.35
N ALA A 395 5.14 -11.38 -13.79
CA ALA A 395 4.75 -12.53 -12.99
C ALA A 395 5.96 -13.42 -12.64
N VAL A 396 6.75 -13.78 -13.65
CA VAL A 396 7.94 -14.64 -13.48
C VAL A 396 9.02 -13.93 -12.68
N GLY A 397 9.36 -12.69 -13.05
CA GLY A 397 10.38 -11.90 -12.35
C GLY A 397 10.01 -11.65 -10.88
N GLY A 398 8.73 -11.37 -10.60
CA GLY A 398 8.24 -11.26 -9.23
C GLY A 398 8.33 -12.57 -8.46
N ALA A 399 7.97 -13.71 -9.06
CA ALA A 399 8.07 -15.01 -8.43
C ALA A 399 9.55 -15.44 -8.16
N LEU A 400 10.48 -15.02 -9.01
CA LEU A 400 11.92 -15.22 -8.81
C LEU A 400 12.47 -14.49 -7.58
N SER A 401 11.70 -13.60 -6.95
CA SER A 401 12.05 -13.02 -5.64
C SER A 401 12.30 -14.08 -4.56
N LEU A 402 11.70 -15.27 -4.72
CA LEU A 402 11.96 -16.42 -3.85
C LEU A 402 13.46 -16.78 -3.77
N LEU A 403 14.25 -16.54 -4.83
CA LEU A 403 15.68 -16.81 -4.88
C LEU A 403 16.47 -16.04 -3.82
N TRP A 404 15.98 -14.89 -3.34
CA TRP A 404 16.58 -14.19 -2.21
C TRP A 404 16.41 -14.95 -0.90
N LEU A 405 15.30 -15.67 -0.74
CA LEU A 405 14.95 -16.36 0.50
C LEU A 405 15.58 -17.76 0.57
N LEU A 406 15.68 -18.48 -0.54
CA LEU A 406 16.16 -19.89 -0.56
C LEU A 406 17.52 -20.10 0.12
N PRO A 407 18.57 -19.31 -0.18
CA PRO A 407 19.90 -19.50 0.45
C PRO A 407 19.97 -18.94 1.89
N SER A 408 18.90 -18.28 2.37
CA SER A 408 18.86 -17.60 3.65
C SER A 408 18.30 -18.50 4.77
N PRO A 409 18.48 -18.12 6.04
CA PRO A 409 17.86 -18.85 7.15
C PRO A 409 16.34 -18.69 7.19
N VAL A 410 15.75 -17.73 6.45
CA VAL A 410 14.32 -17.38 6.53
C VAL A 410 13.40 -18.59 6.35
N PRO A 411 13.53 -19.47 5.32
CA PRO A 411 12.60 -20.61 5.14
C PRO A 411 12.64 -21.64 6.27
N ARG A 412 13.70 -21.64 7.08
CA ARG A 412 13.88 -22.57 8.20
C ARG A 412 13.23 -22.09 9.49
N ILE A 413 12.80 -20.83 9.56
CA ILE A 413 12.17 -20.24 10.74
C ILE A 413 10.74 -20.79 10.86
N ARG A 414 10.51 -21.63 11.88
CA ARG A 414 9.19 -22.23 12.13
C ARG A 414 8.31 -21.38 13.04
N SER A 415 8.87 -20.83 14.13
CA SER A 415 8.13 -20.03 15.12
C SER A 415 8.94 -18.79 15.52
N LEU A 416 8.22 -17.78 15.98
CA LEU A 416 8.79 -16.54 16.52
C LEU A 416 8.63 -16.59 18.03
N THR A 417 9.73 -16.82 18.76
CA THR A 417 9.73 -16.78 20.24
C THR A 417 10.23 -15.39 20.65
N PRO A 418 9.43 -14.61 21.41
CA PRO A 418 9.87 -13.33 21.90
C PRO A 418 11.13 -13.46 22.78
N GLY A 419 12.17 -12.69 22.45
CA GLY A 419 13.37 -12.60 23.29
C GLY A 419 14.48 -13.64 23.06
N HIS A 420 14.32 -14.59 22.16
CA HIS A 420 15.43 -15.45 21.74
C HIS A 420 16.01 -14.97 20.40
N PRO A 421 17.35 -14.88 20.24
CA PRO A 421 17.94 -14.66 18.94
C PRO A 421 17.49 -15.80 18.03
N VAL A 422 17.00 -15.47 16.82
CA VAL A 422 16.61 -16.44 15.80
C VAL A 422 17.90 -17.17 15.35
N ALA A 423 18.28 -18.22 16.09
CA ALA A 423 19.40 -19.06 15.75
C ALA A 423 18.98 -20.03 14.64
N PRO A 424 19.74 -20.15 13.54
CA PRO A 424 19.46 -21.13 12.51
C PRO A 424 19.72 -22.53 13.07
N GLY A 425 18.65 -23.34 13.25
CA GLY A 425 18.76 -24.78 13.28
C GLY A 425 18.90 -25.50 14.63
N THR A 426 18.42 -24.96 15.76
CA THR A 426 18.28 -25.78 16.96
C THR A 426 16.89 -26.42 16.99
N ASP A 427 16.84 -27.71 16.75
CA ASP A 427 15.70 -28.60 17.04
C ASP A 427 15.50 -28.64 18.56
N THR A 428 14.58 -27.82 19.07
CA THR A 428 14.25 -27.73 20.51
C THR A 428 13.41 -28.92 21.02
N ASN A 429 13.46 -30.06 20.33
CA ASN A 429 12.70 -31.25 20.73
C ASN A 429 13.60 -32.34 21.37
N ARG A 430 14.87 -32.02 21.76
CA ARG A 430 15.74 -33.00 22.39
C ARG A 430 15.95 -32.85 23.90
N ASP A 431 15.50 -31.75 24.51
CA ASP A 431 15.77 -31.49 25.93
C ASP A 431 14.57 -31.64 26.87
N ALA A 432 13.52 -32.35 26.43
CA ALA A 432 12.42 -32.74 27.33
C ALA A 432 12.52 -34.20 27.71
N GLN A 433 13.67 -34.62 28.28
CA GLN A 433 13.73 -35.83 29.08
C GLN A 433 13.76 -35.42 30.56
N PRO A 434 12.80 -35.88 31.41
CA PRO A 434 12.91 -35.71 32.84
C PRO A 434 14.06 -36.57 33.37
N SER A 435 14.92 -35.99 34.21
CA SER A 435 15.93 -36.68 34.97
C SER A 435 15.27 -37.71 35.87
N PRO A 436 15.77 -39.01 35.91
CA PRO A 436 15.33 -39.97 36.87
C PRO A 436 15.86 -39.60 38.25
N THR A 437 14.99 -39.47 39.24
CA THR A 437 15.30 -39.55 40.67
C THR A 437 15.51 -40.97 41.08
#